data_37b524cd7b985d1477302e9ffdbbcf52
#
_entry.id   37b524cd7b985d1477302e9ffdbbcf52
#
_cell.length_a   1.000
_cell.length_b   1.000
_cell.length_c   1.000
_cell.angle_alpha   90.00
_cell.angle_beta   90.00
_cell.angle_gamma   90.00
#
_symmetry.space_group_name_H-M   'P 1'
#
loop_
_entity.id
_entity.type
_entity.pdbx_description
1 polymer ?
#
loop_
_entity_poly.entity_id
_entity_poly.type
_entity_poly.pdbx_seq_one_letter_code
_entity_poly.pdbx_strand_id
1 'polypeptide(L)'
;MCIDYRQLNKVTVKNRYPLPRIEDLFDHLQGARVFSKIDLRSGYHQLKIREPDIPKTAFRTRYGHYEFLVMSFGLPNAPAAFMHLMHSVFRPYLDSFVIVFIDDILVYSRSREDHEQHLRTVLQTLREKRLYEKFSKCEF
;
A
#
# COMPACT_ATOMS: atom_id res chain seq x y z
N MET A 1 6.32 9.09 -15.20
CA MET A 1 5.65 10.31 -15.68
C MET A 1 4.72 10.83 -14.59
N CYS A 2 4.83 12.09 -14.26
CA CYS A 2 3.98 12.73 -13.25
C CYS A 2 3.05 13.73 -13.94
N ILE A 3 1.76 13.63 -13.64
CA ILE A 3 0.74 14.54 -14.13
C ILE A 3 0.35 15.50 -13.01
N ASP A 4 0.10 16.74 -13.36
CA ASP A 4 -0.33 17.75 -12.39
C ASP A 4 -1.85 17.63 -12.16
N TYR A 5 -2.23 17.13 -10.99
CA TYR A 5 -3.62 16.97 -10.59
C TYR A 5 -4.08 18.01 -9.57
N ARG A 6 -3.37 19.15 -9.41
CA ARG A 6 -3.72 20.14 -8.41
C ARG A 6 -5.16 20.64 -8.55
N GLN A 7 -5.63 20.86 -9.77
CA GLN A 7 -7.01 21.30 -10.02
C GLN A 7 -8.03 20.22 -9.66
N LEU A 8 -7.78 18.98 -10.05
CA LEU A 8 -8.63 17.85 -9.69
C LEU A 8 -8.64 17.65 -8.17
N ASN A 9 -7.49 17.78 -7.53
CA ASN A 9 -7.37 17.60 -6.07
C ASN A 9 -8.17 18.63 -5.28
N LYS A 10 -8.35 19.83 -5.82
CA LYS A 10 -9.16 20.87 -5.16
C LYS A 10 -10.64 20.50 -5.05
N VAL A 11 -11.17 19.75 -6.02
CA VAL A 11 -12.59 19.36 -6.08
C VAL A 11 -12.83 17.94 -5.61
N THR A 12 -11.77 17.18 -5.34
CA THR A 12 -11.88 15.80 -4.86
C THR A 12 -12.25 15.78 -3.38
N VAL A 13 -13.24 14.96 -3.03
CA VAL A 13 -13.56 14.69 -1.62
C VAL A 13 -12.43 13.85 -1.04
N LYS A 14 -11.68 14.42 -0.10
CA LYS A 14 -10.50 13.78 0.46
C LYS A 14 -10.88 12.74 1.49
N ASN A 15 -10.40 11.53 1.29
CA ASN A 15 -10.54 10.43 2.21
C ASN A 15 -9.24 10.30 3.03
N ARG A 16 -9.36 10.34 4.36
CA ARG A 16 -8.23 10.16 5.26
C ARG A 16 -8.36 8.81 5.95
N TYR A 17 -7.37 7.95 5.72
CA TYR A 17 -7.27 6.73 6.47
C TYR A 17 -6.50 7.00 7.75
N PRO A 18 -7.01 6.62 8.93
CA PRO A 18 -6.30 6.90 10.18
C PRO A 18 -4.98 6.16 10.23
N LEU A 19 -3.89 6.92 10.47
CA LEU A 19 -2.58 6.34 10.68
C LEU A 19 -2.48 5.88 12.14
N PRO A 20 -1.84 4.72 12.41
CA PRO A 20 -1.62 4.27 13.78
C PRO A 20 -0.67 5.23 14.50
N ARG A 21 -0.89 5.42 15.79
CA ARG A 21 0.02 6.21 16.62
C ARG A 21 1.34 5.46 16.79
N ILE A 22 2.44 6.21 16.89
CA ILE A 22 3.77 5.62 17.13
C ILE A 22 3.75 4.75 18.38
N GLU A 23 3.08 5.20 19.45
CA GLU A 23 2.93 4.47 20.70
C GLU A 23 2.24 3.13 20.50
N ASP A 24 1.17 3.09 19.72
CA ASP A 24 0.44 1.86 19.40
C ASP A 24 1.31 0.89 18.63
N LEU A 25 2.14 1.41 17.70
CA LEU A 25 3.09 0.59 16.93
C LEU A 25 4.15 -0.04 17.86
N PHE A 26 4.68 0.73 18.80
CA PHE A 26 5.62 0.18 19.79
C PHE A 26 4.99 -0.90 20.66
N ASP A 27 3.74 -0.72 21.06
CA ASP A 27 3.03 -1.73 21.84
C ASP A 27 2.89 -3.04 21.07
N HIS A 28 2.57 -2.97 19.77
CA HIS A 28 2.49 -4.15 18.93
C HIS A 28 3.83 -4.86 18.76
N LEU A 29 4.93 -4.10 18.77
CA LEU A 29 6.28 -4.64 18.58
C LEU A 29 6.90 -5.20 19.86
N GLN A 30 6.25 -5.09 21.01
CA GLN A 30 6.78 -5.62 22.25
C GLN A 30 7.07 -7.12 22.15
N GLY A 31 8.29 -7.49 22.52
CA GLY A 31 8.74 -8.88 22.49
C GLY A 31 9.18 -9.36 21.10
N ALA A 32 9.02 -8.56 20.06
CA ALA A 32 9.50 -8.91 18.74
C ALA A 32 11.02 -8.78 18.65
N ARG A 33 11.65 -9.74 17.98
CA ARG A 33 13.12 -9.79 17.82
C ARG A 33 13.57 -9.85 16.38
N VAL A 34 12.71 -10.29 15.47
CA VAL A 34 13.02 -10.43 14.06
C VAL A 34 12.04 -9.62 13.26
N PHE A 35 12.55 -8.81 12.33
CA PHE A 35 11.75 -7.87 11.55
C PHE A 35 12.10 -7.99 10.07
N SER A 36 11.10 -7.84 9.22
CA SER A 36 11.30 -7.67 7.79
C SER A 36 10.38 -6.58 7.27
N LYS A 37 10.90 -5.77 6.38
CA LYS A 37 10.14 -4.71 5.72
C LYS A 37 9.99 -5.06 4.25
N ILE A 38 8.76 -5.00 3.76
CA ILE A 38 8.43 -5.27 2.36
C ILE A 38 7.86 -4.00 1.75
N ASP A 39 8.47 -3.54 0.67
CA ASP A 39 8.01 -2.40 -0.11
C ASP A 39 7.35 -2.93 -1.39
N LEU A 40 6.11 -2.52 -1.64
CA LEU A 40 5.37 -2.96 -2.81
C LEU A 40 5.82 -2.21 -4.06
N ARG A 41 5.99 -2.98 -5.12
CA ARG A 41 6.37 -2.45 -6.42
C ARG A 41 5.23 -1.62 -7.01
N SER A 42 5.50 -0.34 -7.30
CA SER A 42 4.49 0.55 -7.90
C SER A 42 3.14 0.50 -7.17
N GLY A 43 3.19 0.62 -5.82
CA GLY A 43 2.05 0.37 -4.96
C GLY A 43 0.75 1.03 -5.40
N TYR A 44 0.77 2.33 -5.70
CA TYR A 44 -0.44 3.04 -6.11
C TYR A 44 -0.94 2.61 -7.49
N HIS A 45 -0.05 2.22 -8.40
CA HIS A 45 -0.42 1.74 -9.73
C HIS A 45 -1.08 0.37 -9.72
N GLN A 46 -1.11 -0.31 -8.58
CA GLN A 46 -1.82 -1.58 -8.41
C GLN A 46 -3.29 -1.39 -8.02
N LEU A 47 -3.71 -0.15 -7.76
CA LEU A 47 -5.08 0.20 -7.42
C LEU A 47 -5.84 0.64 -8.67
N LYS A 48 -6.96 -0.01 -8.94
CA LYS A 48 -7.83 0.36 -10.07
C LYS A 48 -8.69 1.56 -9.69
N ILE A 49 -8.87 2.47 -10.64
CA ILE A 49 -9.78 3.61 -10.49
C ILE A 49 -11.20 3.14 -10.80
N ARG A 50 -12.18 3.63 -10.06
CA ARG A 50 -13.60 3.37 -10.35
C ARG A 50 -13.95 3.93 -11.73
N GLU A 51 -14.72 3.15 -12.52
CA GLU A 51 -15.05 3.54 -13.89
C GLU A 51 -15.60 4.97 -14.04
N PRO A 52 -16.54 5.44 -13.18
CA PRO A 52 -17.05 6.81 -13.29
C PRO A 52 -15.98 7.88 -13.07
N ASP A 53 -14.88 7.54 -12.42
CA ASP A 53 -13.83 8.49 -12.08
C ASP A 53 -12.65 8.47 -13.07
N ILE A 54 -12.60 7.49 -13.98
CA ILE A 54 -11.52 7.39 -14.99
C ILE A 54 -11.41 8.67 -15.83
N PRO A 55 -12.49 9.24 -16.38
CA PRO A 55 -12.39 10.46 -17.19
C PRO A 55 -11.80 11.65 -16.42
N LYS A 56 -11.94 11.67 -15.09
CA LYS A 56 -11.38 12.76 -14.26
C LYS A 56 -9.86 12.78 -14.25
N THR A 57 -9.21 11.69 -14.62
CA THR A 57 -7.75 11.57 -14.70
C THR A 57 -7.20 11.95 -16.06
N ALA A 58 -8.06 12.35 -17.00
CA ALA A 58 -7.68 12.63 -18.38
C ALA A 58 -6.61 13.72 -18.47
N PHE A 59 -5.67 13.52 -19.36
CA PHE A 59 -4.66 14.51 -19.70
C PHE A 59 -4.42 14.52 -21.20
N ARG A 60 -3.94 15.65 -21.69
CA ARG A 60 -3.71 15.86 -23.11
C ARG A 60 -2.22 15.93 -23.41
N THR A 61 -1.82 15.24 -24.46
CA THR A 61 -0.47 15.33 -24.99
C THR A 61 -0.48 15.68 -26.46
N ARG A 62 0.70 15.90 -27.02
CA ARG A 62 0.90 16.06 -28.46
C ARG A 62 0.30 14.90 -29.27
N TYR A 63 0.25 13.71 -28.72
CA TYR A 63 -0.18 12.49 -29.38
C TYR A 63 -1.65 12.12 -29.13
N GLY A 64 -2.37 12.88 -28.33
CA GLY A 64 -3.78 12.66 -28.06
C GLY A 64 -4.18 12.81 -26.60
N HIS A 65 -5.37 12.30 -26.29
CA HIS A 65 -5.92 12.27 -24.95
C HIS A 65 -5.74 10.88 -24.34
N TYR A 66 -5.40 10.85 -23.07
CA TYR A 66 -5.19 9.61 -22.30
C TYR A 66 -5.85 9.71 -20.94
N GLU A 67 -6.21 8.57 -20.40
CA GLU A 67 -6.80 8.44 -19.07
C GLU A 67 -6.06 7.34 -18.31
N PHE A 68 -6.12 7.38 -16.98
CA PHE A 68 -5.55 6.33 -16.15
C PHE A 68 -6.63 5.33 -15.73
N LEU A 69 -6.32 4.05 -15.81
CA LEU A 69 -7.15 2.96 -15.31
C LEU A 69 -6.79 2.60 -13.86
N VAL A 70 -5.59 2.98 -13.43
CA VAL A 70 -5.09 2.72 -12.08
C VAL A 70 -4.72 4.04 -11.41
N MET A 71 -4.73 4.06 -10.07
CA MET A 71 -4.35 5.25 -9.32
C MET A 71 -2.90 5.62 -9.58
N SER A 72 -2.66 6.91 -9.76
CA SER A 72 -1.32 7.44 -9.97
C SER A 72 -0.87 8.26 -8.78
N PHE A 73 0.45 8.44 -8.70
CA PHE A 73 1.05 9.34 -7.73
C PHE A 73 0.50 10.76 -7.91
N GLY A 74 0.18 11.42 -6.81
CA GLY A 74 -0.36 12.79 -6.82
C GLY A 74 -1.85 12.90 -6.62
N LEU A 75 -2.62 11.81 -6.72
CA LEU A 75 -4.04 11.82 -6.36
C LEU A 75 -4.17 11.76 -4.83
N PRO A 76 -5.02 12.63 -4.21
CA PRO A 76 -5.06 12.74 -2.75
C PRO A 76 -5.58 11.49 -2.04
N ASN A 77 -6.42 10.70 -2.70
CA ASN A 77 -7.01 9.51 -2.10
C ASN A 77 -6.21 8.23 -2.35
N ALA A 78 -5.10 8.29 -3.10
CA ALA A 78 -4.29 7.12 -3.39
C ALA A 78 -3.68 6.47 -2.14
N PRO A 79 -3.08 7.21 -1.19
CA PRO A 79 -2.56 6.61 0.04
C PRO A 79 -3.65 5.94 0.88
N ALA A 80 -4.81 6.59 1.04
CA ALA A 80 -5.92 6.04 1.80
C ALA A 80 -6.49 4.77 1.16
N ALA A 81 -6.66 4.78 -0.16
CA ALA A 81 -7.15 3.62 -0.90
C ALA A 81 -6.17 2.45 -0.81
N PHE A 82 -4.87 2.73 -0.90
CA PHE A 82 -3.82 1.73 -0.77
C PHE A 82 -3.81 1.10 0.62
N MET A 83 -3.88 1.91 1.67
CA MET A 83 -3.94 1.40 3.05
C MET A 83 -5.20 0.58 3.30
N HIS A 84 -6.33 1.01 2.76
CA HIS A 84 -7.58 0.26 2.87
C HIS A 84 -7.45 -1.13 2.22
N LEU A 85 -6.87 -1.18 1.02
CA LEU A 85 -6.61 -2.45 0.33
C LEU A 85 -5.70 -3.34 1.15
N MET A 86 -4.58 -2.81 1.64
CA MET A 86 -3.61 -3.59 2.42
C MET A 86 -4.22 -4.11 3.72
N HIS A 87 -5.02 -3.30 4.41
CA HIS A 87 -5.71 -3.73 5.62
C HIS A 87 -6.74 -4.83 5.32
N SER A 88 -7.42 -4.77 4.18
CA SER A 88 -8.33 -5.83 3.75
C SER A 88 -7.59 -7.12 3.46
N VAL A 89 -6.48 -7.04 2.74
CA VAL A 89 -5.68 -8.21 2.34
C VAL A 89 -5.07 -8.91 3.56
N PHE A 90 -4.56 -8.15 4.52
CA PHE A 90 -3.86 -8.68 5.68
C PHE A 90 -4.70 -8.71 6.96
N ARG A 91 -6.00 -8.46 6.88
CA ARG A 91 -6.88 -8.42 8.05
C ARG A 91 -6.69 -9.59 9.02
N PRO A 92 -6.56 -10.86 8.57
CA PRO A 92 -6.38 -11.99 9.49
C PRO A 92 -5.07 -11.93 10.28
N TYR A 93 -4.08 -11.18 9.79
CA TYR A 93 -2.72 -11.15 10.35
C TYR A 93 -2.38 -9.84 11.04
N LEU A 94 -3.22 -8.81 10.86
CA LEU A 94 -3.05 -7.55 11.57
C LEU A 94 -3.13 -7.82 13.07
N ASP A 95 -2.32 -7.09 13.84
CA ASP A 95 -2.20 -7.24 15.29
C ASP A 95 -1.51 -8.54 15.76
N SER A 96 -1.21 -9.47 14.84
CA SER A 96 -0.47 -10.69 15.15
C SER A 96 1.00 -10.57 14.78
N PHE A 97 1.29 -10.37 13.49
CA PHE A 97 2.67 -10.30 13.01
C PHE A 97 2.85 -9.35 11.82
N VAL A 98 1.82 -8.63 11.42
CA VAL A 98 1.86 -7.70 10.29
C VAL A 98 1.40 -6.32 10.71
N ILE A 99 2.17 -5.31 10.33
CA ILE A 99 1.77 -3.90 10.40
C ILE A 99 1.89 -3.32 8.99
N VAL A 100 0.85 -2.62 8.57
CA VAL A 100 0.85 -1.89 7.30
C VAL A 100 0.97 -0.40 7.58
N PHE A 101 1.94 0.23 6.96
CA PHE A 101 2.17 1.66 7.12
C PHE A 101 2.52 2.28 5.76
N ILE A 102 1.62 3.10 5.23
CA ILE A 102 1.74 3.74 3.93
C ILE A 102 2.05 2.68 2.85
N ASP A 103 3.25 2.66 2.30
CA ASP A 103 3.66 1.75 1.23
C ASP A 103 4.38 0.51 1.74
N ASP A 104 4.61 0.43 3.04
CA ASP A 104 5.44 -0.60 3.64
C ASP A 104 4.61 -1.61 4.42
N ILE A 105 5.03 -2.86 4.34
CA ILE A 105 4.50 -3.94 5.16
C ILE A 105 5.62 -4.37 6.10
N LEU A 106 5.38 -4.28 7.39
CA LEU A 106 6.32 -4.73 8.41
C LEU A 106 5.85 -6.08 8.96
N VAL A 107 6.71 -7.09 8.82
CA VAL A 107 6.50 -8.40 9.43
C VAL A 107 7.41 -8.52 10.64
N TYR A 108 6.86 -8.88 11.77
CA TYR A 108 7.61 -9.00 13.01
C TYR A 108 7.32 -10.32 13.71
N SER A 109 8.32 -10.86 14.38
CA SER A 109 8.22 -12.18 15.01
C SER A 109 9.12 -12.26 16.25
N ARG A 110 8.83 -13.21 17.12
CA ARG A 110 9.61 -13.43 18.34
C ARG A 110 10.84 -14.32 18.10
N SER A 111 10.79 -15.16 17.08
CA SER A 111 11.87 -16.08 16.74
C SER A 111 12.06 -16.15 15.23
N ARG A 112 13.21 -16.71 14.80
CA ARG A 112 13.48 -16.90 13.37
C ARG A 112 12.56 -17.92 12.75
N GLU A 113 12.22 -18.98 13.45
CA GLU A 113 11.33 -20.02 12.98
C GLU A 113 9.95 -19.48 12.71
N ASP A 114 9.40 -18.69 13.64
CA ASP A 114 8.12 -18.04 13.47
C ASP A 114 8.19 -17.03 12.32
N HIS A 115 9.29 -16.30 12.21
CA HIS A 115 9.47 -15.28 11.18
C HIS A 115 9.46 -15.88 9.78
N GLU A 116 10.09 -17.02 9.59
CA GLU A 116 10.07 -17.72 8.31
C GLU A 116 8.65 -18.09 7.91
N GLN A 117 7.86 -18.60 8.84
CA GLN A 117 6.45 -18.92 8.62
C GLN A 117 5.63 -17.65 8.28
N HIS A 118 5.84 -16.59 9.04
CA HIS A 118 5.15 -15.32 8.84
C HIS A 118 5.48 -14.72 7.48
N LEU A 119 6.74 -14.72 7.09
CA LEU A 119 7.16 -14.23 5.77
C LEU A 119 6.53 -15.05 4.64
N ARG A 120 6.53 -16.37 4.75
CA ARG A 120 5.88 -17.22 3.74
C ARG A 120 4.41 -16.89 3.57
N THR A 121 3.71 -16.70 4.69
CA THR A 121 2.29 -16.35 4.69
C THR A 121 2.06 -15.01 4.01
N VAL A 122 2.86 -14.00 4.35
CA VAL A 122 2.74 -12.65 3.78
C VAL A 122 3.04 -12.67 2.28
N LEU A 123 4.14 -13.28 1.88
CA LEU A 123 4.53 -13.35 0.46
C LEU A 123 3.54 -14.15 -0.36
N GLN A 124 3.01 -15.24 0.17
CA GLN A 124 1.97 -16.02 -0.49
C GLN A 124 0.68 -15.21 -0.65
N THR A 125 0.27 -14.47 0.38
CA THR A 125 -0.90 -13.60 0.33
C THR A 125 -0.76 -12.54 -0.75
N LEU A 126 0.40 -11.90 -0.83
CA LEU A 126 0.69 -10.92 -1.87
C LEU A 126 0.61 -11.55 -3.27
N ARG A 127 1.16 -12.74 -3.42
CA ARG A 127 1.14 -13.48 -4.68
C ARG A 127 -0.28 -13.85 -5.10
N GLU A 128 -1.10 -14.33 -4.18
CA GLU A 128 -2.50 -14.69 -4.43
C GLU A 128 -3.33 -13.47 -4.85
N LYS A 129 -3.05 -12.32 -4.28
CA LYS A 129 -3.71 -11.06 -4.62
C LYS A 129 -3.06 -10.33 -5.79
N ARG A 130 -2.03 -10.93 -6.41
CA ARG A 130 -1.27 -10.37 -7.54
C ARG A 130 -0.66 -9.01 -7.23
N LEU A 131 -0.22 -8.82 -6.01
CA LEU A 131 0.52 -7.65 -5.58
C LEU A 131 2.02 -7.99 -5.61
N TYR A 132 2.84 -7.09 -6.14
CA TYR A 132 4.25 -7.35 -6.36
C TYR A 132 5.12 -6.49 -5.46
N GLU A 133 6.02 -7.14 -4.75
CA GLU A 133 7.02 -6.49 -3.92
C GLU A 133 8.20 -6.02 -4.75
N LYS A 134 8.89 -5.01 -4.27
CA LYS A 134 10.12 -4.51 -4.87
C LYS A 134 11.32 -5.00 -4.06
N PHE A 135 11.92 -6.10 -4.50
CA PHE A 135 12.99 -6.76 -3.77
C PHE A 135 14.16 -5.84 -3.40
N SER A 136 14.51 -4.90 -4.27
CA SER A 136 15.59 -3.96 -4.00
C SER A 136 15.35 -3.05 -2.79
N LYS A 137 14.11 -2.93 -2.35
CA LYS A 137 13.71 -2.13 -1.18
C LYS A 137 13.19 -2.97 -0.02
N CYS A 138 13.18 -4.29 -0.16
CA CYS A 138 12.76 -5.19 0.92
C CYS A 138 13.94 -5.50 1.83
N GLU A 139 13.68 -5.58 3.13
CA GLU A 139 14.64 -5.96 4.16
C GLU A 139 14.08 -7.17 4.89
N PHE A 140 14.78 -8.28 4.77
CA PHE A 140 14.36 -9.54 5.36
C PHE A 140 15.16 -9.92 6.60
#